data_621110ac8e1526f9e5cafdd80ba534df
#
_entry.id   621110ac8e1526f9e5cafdd80ba534df
#
_cell.length_a   1.000
_cell.length_b   1.000
_cell.length_c   1.000
_cell.angle_alpha   90.00
_cell.angle_beta   90.00
_cell.angle_gamma   90.00
#
_symmetry.space_group_name_H-M   'P 1'
#
loop_
_entity.id
_entity.type
_entity.pdbx_description
1 polymer ?
#
loop_
_entity_poly.entity_id
_entity_poly.type
_entity_poly.pdbx_seq_one_letter_code
_entity_poly.pdbx_strand_id
1 'polypeptide(L)'
;MAETKTRYVFITGGVVSSLGKGITAASLGRILKCRGLRVAVIKLDPYINVDPGTMSPFQHGEVFVTEDGSETDLDLGHYERFIDENTSSLSNATAGAIYDSVIRRERRGEYLGSTVQVIPHITDEIKRRVTRVSEAEAVDIVLVEIGGTVGDIESLPFLESIRQLRNQVGKDNVCYVHCTLVPMVEAAGELKTKPTQHSVNELRRIGITPDIVVARASHPITRDLKDKIALFADLDPNHILACEDASNIYRVALALHDQGFDDLVLDGFGITAPPADMTEWTALADRVDALEGEVRIAIVGKYIQLQDAYLSVVEALKHGAIHHGAVLKLVWLDAEAVLRGEAREELASVDGVLIPGGFGGRGIEGKIAAARFAREHQVPFLGVCLGMQIAVAEFA
;
A
#
# COMPACT_ATOMS: atom_id res chain seq x y z
N MET A 1 31.42 16.62 -7.92
CA MET A 1 30.51 15.86 -7.05
C MET A 1 30.29 14.52 -7.73
N ALA A 2 30.58 13.40 -7.07
CA ALA A 2 30.26 12.10 -7.66
C ALA A 2 28.73 12.05 -7.89
N GLU A 3 28.31 11.68 -9.10
CA GLU A 3 26.90 11.38 -9.36
C GLU A 3 26.43 10.35 -8.32
N THR A 4 25.56 10.76 -7.42
CA THR A 4 24.93 9.84 -6.46
C THR A 4 24.05 8.90 -7.27
N LYS A 5 24.52 7.68 -7.45
CA LYS A 5 23.81 6.66 -8.21
C LYS A 5 22.59 6.20 -7.41
N THR A 6 21.40 6.35 -7.96
CA THR A 6 20.15 5.88 -7.31
C THR A 6 20.19 4.38 -7.01
N ARG A 7 19.66 3.98 -5.87
CA ARG A 7 19.52 2.59 -5.41
C ARG A 7 18.05 2.15 -5.55
N TYR A 8 17.82 0.86 -5.74
CA TYR A 8 16.49 0.29 -5.95
C TYR A 8 16.24 -0.84 -4.95
N VAL A 9 15.18 -0.72 -4.16
CA VAL A 9 14.68 -1.79 -3.31
C VAL A 9 13.44 -2.37 -3.94
N PHE A 10 13.48 -3.63 -4.37
CA PHE A 10 12.33 -4.33 -4.94
C PHE A 10 11.63 -5.15 -3.88
N ILE A 11 10.35 -4.84 -3.64
CA ILE A 11 9.53 -5.51 -2.64
C ILE A 11 8.57 -6.45 -3.38
N THR A 12 8.80 -7.74 -3.22
CA THR A 12 7.99 -8.83 -3.80
C THR A 12 7.18 -9.51 -2.71
N GLY A 13 6.12 -10.20 -3.08
CA GLY A 13 5.31 -10.97 -2.12
C GLY A 13 4.98 -12.36 -2.63
N GLY A 14 4.78 -13.28 -1.70
CA GLY A 14 4.40 -14.64 -2.02
C GLY A 14 3.43 -15.25 -1.01
N VAL A 15 2.89 -16.42 -1.33
CA VAL A 15 1.93 -17.21 -0.57
C VAL A 15 0.49 -16.71 -0.75
N VAL A 16 0.17 -15.45 -0.40
CA VAL A 16 -1.18 -14.88 -0.50
C VAL A 16 -1.11 -13.39 -0.87
N SER A 17 -2.22 -12.86 -1.39
CA SER A 17 -2.44 -11.41 -1.54
C SER A 17 -2.66 -10.73 -0.19
N SER A 18 -2.66 -9.41 -0.15
CA SER A 18 -2.89 -8.58 1.07
C SER A 18 -1.96 -8.91 2.24
N LEU A 19 -0.73 -9.34 1.94
CA LEU A 19 0.28 -9.74 2.92
C LEU A 19 0.92 -8.54 3.65
N GLY A 20 0.65 -7.31 3.20
CA GLY A 20 1.22 -6.10 3.76
C GLY A 20 2.50 -5.62 3.07
N LYS A 21 2.70 -5.94 1.78
CA LYS A 21 3.81 -5.39 0.98
C LYS A 21 3.83 -3.87 1.01
N GLY A 22 2.65 -3.22 0.79
CA GLY A 22 2.51 -1.77 0.83
C GLY A 22 2.93 -1.17 2.17
N ILE A 23 2.49 -1.76 3.27
CA ILE A 23 2.87 -1.31 4.62
C ILE A 23 4.37 -1.55 4.87
N THR A 24 4.95 -2.64 4.36
CA THR A 24 6.40 -2.90 4.46
C THR A 24 7.19 -1.87 3.68
N ALA A 25 6.76 -1.55 2.44
CA ALA A 25 7.37 -0.51 1.60
C ALA A 25 7.28 0.87 2.26
N ALA A 26 6.08 1.24 2.72
CA ALA A 26 5.81 2.49 3.40
C ALA A 26 6.63 2.64 4.70
N SER A 27 6.73 1.55 5.49
CA SER A 27 7.54 1.51 6.71
C SER A 27 9.01 1.72 6.42
N LEU A 28 9.57 1.00 5.45
CA LEU A 28 10.97 1.21 5.04
C LEU A 28 11.20 2.63 4.54
N GLY A 29 10.29 3.15 3.70
CA GLY A 29 10.36 4.52 3.21
C GLY A 29 10.39 5.55 4.34
N ARG A 30 9.55 5.38 5.37
CA ARG A 30 9.54 6.23 6.55
C ARG A 30 10.86 6.17 7.31
N ILE A 31 11.37 4.97 7.59
CA ILE A 31 12.62 4.80 8.34
C ILE A 31 13.79 5.43 7.58
N LEU A 32 13.91 5.20 6.27
CA LEU A 32 14.95 5.77 5.43
C LEU A 32 14.85 7.32 5.38
N LYS A 33 13.64 7.88 5.31
CA LYS A 33 13.43 9.34 5.42
C LYS A 33 13.88 9.87 6.77
N CYS A 34 13.62 9.15 7.86
CA CYS A 34 14.12 9.50 9.20
C CYS A 34 15.64 9.43 9.34
N ARG A 35 16.32 8.76 8.41
CA ARG A 35 17.80 8.79 8.26
C ARG A 35 18.30 9.92 7.34
N GLY A 36 17.42 10.81 6.90
CA GLY A 36 17.76 11.94 6.04
C GLY A 36 17.93 11.60 4.56
N LEU A 37 17.48 10.42 4.10
CA LEU A 37 17.55 10.01 2.71
C LEU A 37 16.28 10.44 1.95
N ARG A 38 16.46 10.79 0.68
CA ARG A 38 15.35 11.10 -0.22
C ARG A 38 14.85 9.81 -0.84
N VAL A 39 13.58 9.51 -0.63
CA VAL A 39 12.95 8.26 -1.05
C VAL A 39 11.79 8.56 -1.98
N ALA A 40 11.72 7.84 -3.09
CA ALA A 40 10.51 7.76 -3.92
C ALA A 40 9.97 6.34 -3.91
N VAL A 41 8.70 6.20 -4.23
CA VAL A 41 8.03 4.90 -4.31
C VAL A 41 7.31 4.74 -5.63
N ILE A 42 7.33 3.53 -6.18
CA ILE A 42 6.52 3.15 -7.34
C ILE A 42 5.87 1.79 -7.09
N LYS A 43 4.60 1.69 -7.41
CA LYS A 43 3.84 0.44 -7.43
C LYS A 43 3.66 -0.06 -8.86
N LEU A 44 3.94 -1.35 -9.07
CA LEU A 44 3.74 -2.05 -10.33
C LEU A 44 2.59 -3.04 -10.17
N ASP A 45 1.45 -2.75 -10.82
CA ASP A 45 0.24 -3.55 -10.70
C ASP A 45 0.05 -4.49 -11.89
N PRO A 46 -0.14 -5.82 -11.66
CA PRO A 46 -0.18 -6.80 -12.75
C PRO A 46 -1.51 -6.86 -13.51
N TYR A 47 -2.55 -6.15 -13.10
CA TYR A 47 -3.82 -6.17 -13.82
C TYR A 47 -3.77 -5.42 -15.16
N ILE A 48 -4.67 -5.83 -16.09
CA ILE A 48 -4.72 -5.32 -17.48
C ILE A 48 -5.50 -4.01 -17.63
N ASN A 49 -6.17 -3.54 -16.58
CA ASN A 49 -6.76 -2.20 -16.61
C ASN A 49 -5.66 -1.15 -16.79
N VAL A 50 -5.92 -0.14 -17.62
CA VAL A 50 -4.95 0.95 -17.89
C VAL A 50 -4.72 1.77 -16.62
N ASP A 51 -5.80 2.03 -15.88
CA ASP A 51 -5.84 2.66 -14.56
C ASP A 51 -7.00 2.07 -13.75
N PRO A 52 -7.09 2.33 -12.43
CA PRO A 52 -8.16 1.82 -11.59
C PRO A 52 -9.46 2.64 -11.68
N GLY A 53 -9.52 3.76 -12.41
CA GLY A 53 -10.64 4.68 -12.42
C GLY A 53 -11.97 4.08 -12.87
N THR A 54 -11.94 3.03 -13.71
CA THR A 54 -13.13 2.30 -14.16
C THR A 54 -13.38 1.00 -13.39
N MET A 55 -12.53 0.65 -12.44
CA MET A 55 -12.68 -0.58 -11.66
C MET A 55 -13.78 -0.44 -10.62
N SER A 56 -14.44 -1.57 -10.32
CA SER A 56 -15.46 -1.58 -9.28
C SER A 56 -14.83 -1.39 -7.90
N PRO A 57 -15.29 -0.41 -7.10
CA PRO A 57 -14.81 -0.26 -5.73
C PRO A 57 -15.01 -1.51 -4.85
N PHE A 58 -15.97 -2.38 -5.21
CA PHE A 58 -16.19 -3.66 -4.52
C PHE A 58 -15.08 -4.69 -4.76
N GLN A 59 -14.29 -4.54 -5.82
CA GLN A 59 -13.20 -5.47 -6.16
C GLN A 59 -11.82 -4.91 -5.86
N HIS A 60 -11.67 -3.60 -5.99
CA HIS A 60 -10.36 -2.95 -5.95
C HIS A 60 -10.18 -1.98 -4.76
N GLY A 61 -11.26 -1.61 -4.07
CA GLY A 61 -11.23 -0.56 -3.06
C GLY A 61 -11.34 0.83 -3.66
N GLU A 62 -10.82 1.83 -2.95
CA GLU A 62 -10.84 3.22 -3.42
C GLU A 62 -9.85 3.44 -4.56
N VAL A 63 -10.20 4.36 -5.45
CA VAL A 63 -9.26 4.95 -6.40
C VAL A 63 -8.56 6.11 -5.69
N PHE A 64 -7.26 5.98 -5.45
CA PHE A 64 -6.46 7.06 -4.88
C PHE A 64 -6.04 8.03 -5.98
N VAL A 65 -6.27 9.32 -5.76
CA VAL A 65 -5.92 10.36 -6.73
C VAL A 65 -4.70 11.11 -6.21
N THR A 66 -3.61 11.09 -6.99
CA THR A 66 -2.37 11.79 -6.69
C THR A 66 -2.51 13.30 -6.86
N GLU A 67 -1.53 14.09 -6.40
CA GLU A 67 -1.56 15.56 -6.51
C GLU A 67 -1.63 16.05 -7.95
N ASP A 68 -1.03 15.34 -8.90
CA ASP A 68 -1.09 15.64 -10.34
C ASP A 68 -2.37 15.12 -11.03
N GLY A 69 -3.33 14.59 -10.27
CA GLY A 69 -4.65 14.18 -10.75
C GLY A 69 -4.71 12.77 -11.35
N SER A 70 -3.68 11.97 -11.20
CA SER A 70 -3.68 10.58 -11.69
C SER A 70 -4.49 9.66 -10.79
N GLU A 71 -5.34 8.81 -11.39
CA GLU A 71 -6.08 7.76 -10.71
C GLU A 71 -5.18 6.55 -10.51
N THR A 72 -5.01 6.11 -9.26
CA THR A 72 -4.03 5.11 -8.87
C THR A 72 -4.58 4.13 -7.84
N ASP A 73 -3.79 3.11 -7.53
CA ASP A 73 -4.10 2.13 -6.49
C ASP A 73 -4.11 2.76 -5.08
N LEU A 74 -4.94 2.22 -4.20
CA LEU A 74 -5.10 2.69 -2.82
C LEU A 74 -3.81 2.63 -1.97
N ASP A 75 -2.85 1.76 -2.34
CA ASP A 75 -1.58 1.66 -1.63
C ASP A 75 -0.75 2.95 -1.69
N LEU A 76 -0.94 3.78 -2.74
CA LEU A 76 -0.27 5.08 -2.81
C LEU A 76 -0.64 5.97 -1.62
N GLY A 77 -1.87 5.90 -1.15
CA GLY A 77 -2.28 6.56 0.07
C GLY A 77 -1.52 6.09 1.31
N HIS A 78 -1.17 4.80 1.40
CA HIS A 78 -0.30 4.31 2.47
C HIS A 78 1.10 4.89 2.38
N TYR A 79 1.67 4.98 1.16
CA TYR A 79 2.99 5.58 0.97
C TYR A 79 3.00 7.04 1.39
N GLU A 80 2.03 7.85 0.94
CA GLU A 80 1.95 9.25 1.33
C GLU A 80 1.80 9.43 2.84
N ARG A 81 0.92 8.67 3.49
CA ARG A 81 0.67 8.75 4.93
C ARG A 81 1.89 8.36 5.78
N PHE A 82 2.70 7.40 5.33
CA PHE A 82 3.88 6.95 6.06
C PHE A 82 5.12 7.78 5.74
N ILE A 83 5.40 7.96 4.45
CA ILE A 83 6.62 8.63 4.00
C ILE A 83 6.52 10.14 4.15
N ASP A 84 5.27 10.68 4.15
CA ASP A 84 4.99 12.12 4.22
C ASP A 84 5.62 12.86 3.02
N GLU A 85 5.39 12.31 1.82
CA GLU A 85 5.74 12.86 0.52
C GLU A 85 4.60 12.60 -0.45
N ASN A 86 4.30 13.58 -1.32
CA ASN A 86 3.27 13.41 -2.32
C ASN A 86 3.74 12.44 -3.40
N THR A 87 2.83 11.58 -3.84
CA THR A 87 3.04 10.72 -5.01
C THR A 87 2.50 11.38 -6.28
N SER A 88 2.93 10.88 -7.43
CA SER A 88 2.54 11.39 -8.74
C SER A 88 2.18 10.25 -9.69
N SER A 89 1.81 10.58 -10.92
CA SER A 89 1.60 9.62 -12.01
C SER A 89 2.81 8.72 -12.29
N LEU A 90 4.00 9.08 -11.79
CA LEU A 90 5.20 8.26 -11.88
C LEU A 90 5.23 7.15 -10.83
N SER A 91 4.46 7.30 -9.77
CA SER A 91 4.46 6.37 -8.63
C SER A 91 3.58 5.13 -8.83
N ASN A 92 2.88 5.02 -9.97
CA ASN A 92 2.09 3.83 -10.32
C ASN A 92 2.26 3.44 -11.79
N ALA A 93 2.31 2.13 -12.07
CA ALA A 93 2.27 1.60 -13.42
C ALA A 93 1.55 0.25 -13.46
N THR A 94 0.47 0.17 -14.23
CA THR A 94 -0.29 -1.05 -14.45
C THR A 94 0.24 -1.85 -15.64
N ALA A 95 0.04 -3.17 -15.67
CA ALA A 95 0.32 -3.98 -16.84
C ALA A 95 -0.43 -3.43 -18.07
N GLY A 96 -1.71 -3.02 -17.90
CA GLY A 96 -2.51 -2.44 -18.97
C GLY A 96 -1.87 -1.21 -19.59
N ALA A 97 -1.43 -0.23 -18.78
CA ALA A 97 -0.77 0.98 -19.26
C ALA A 97 0.58 0.70 -19.95
N ILE A 98 1.31 -0.31 -19.47
CA ILE A 98 2.58 -0.74 -20.07
C ILE A 98 2.36 -1.38 -21.45
N TYR A 99 1.43 -2.34 -21.53
CA TYR A 99 1.10 -2.99 -22.80
C TYR A 99 0.51 -2.03 -23.82
N ASP A 100 -0.40 -1.15 -23.42
CA ASP A 100 -0.97 -0.09 -24.27
C ASP A 100 0.14 0.81 -24.84
N SER A 101 1.09 1.23 -24.02
CA SER A 101 2.23 2.04 -24.46
C SER A 101 3.06 1.34 -25.54
N VAL A 102 3.39 0.06 -25.34
CA VAL A 102 4.18 -0.73 -26.30
C VAL A 102 3.39 -0.98 -27.59
N ILE A 103 2.09 -1.32 -27.49
CA ILE A 103 1.23 -1.54 -28.65
C ILE A 103 1.07 -0.25 -29.47
N ARG A 104 0.86 0.91 -28.82
CA ARG A 104 0.77 2.19 -29.52
C ARG A 104 2.07 2.53 -30.26
N ARG A 105 3.22 2.26 -29.66
CA ARG A 105 4.54 2.46 -30.31
C ARG A 105 4.73 1.54 -31.50
N GLU A 106 4.30 0.28 -31.39
CA GLU A 106 4.29 -0.68 -32.52
C GLU A 106 3.44 -0.13 -33.67
N ARG A 107 2.19 0.32 -33.37
CA ARG A 107 1.27 0.85 -34.38
C ARG A 107 1.79 2.12 -35.08
N ARG A 108 2.62 2.92 -34.40
CA ARG A 108 3.31 4.07 -34.99
C ARG A 108 4.60 3.71 -35.74
N GLY A 109 4.98 2.43 -35.79
CA GLY A 109 6.16 1.94 -36.50
C GLY A 109 7.49 2.24 -35.81
N GLU A 110 7.49 2.57 -34.52
CA GLU A 110 8.70 2.92 -33.76
C GLU A 110 9.68 1.74 -33.62
N TYR A 111 9.22 0.51 -33.82
CA TYR A 111 10.07 -0.70 -33.79
C TYR A 111 10.57 -1.12 -35.17
N LEU A 112 10.38 -0.30 -36.22
CA LEU A 112 10.95 -0.50 -37.56
C LEU A 112 10.71 -1.88 -38.17
N GLY A 113 9.52 -2.47 -37.90
CA GLY A 113 9.14 -3.80 -38.44
C GLY A 113 9.69 -4.98 -37.65
N SER A 114 10.37 -4.77 -36.53
CA SER A 114 10.83 -5.84 -35.65
C SER A 114 9.64 -6.58 -35.02
N THR A 115 9.79 -7.88 -34.75
CA THR A 115 8.81 -8.64 -33.96
C THR A 115 8.80 -8.11 -32.52
N VAL A 116 7.67 -7.58 -32.08
CA VAL A 116 7.49 -7.07 -30.72
C VAL A 116 7.08 -8.21 -29.79
N GLN A 117 7.80 -8.41 -28.70
CA GLN A 117 7.64 -9.52 -27.75
C GLN A 117 7.63 -9.01 -26.30
N VAL A 118 7.22 -9.86 -25.37
CA VAL A 118 7.28 -9.53 -23.93
C VAL A 118 8.72 -9.19 -23.53
N ILE A 119 9.68 -10.04 -23.94
CA ILE A 119 11.11 -9.75 -23.82
C ILE A 119 11.64 -9.44 -25.22
N PRO A 120 12.25 -8.27 -25.48
CA PRO A 120 12.60 -7.25 -24.50
C PRO A 120 11.58 -6.11 -24.35
N HIS A 121 10.55 -5.98 -25.18
CA HIS A 121 9.82 -4.73 -25.38
C HIS A 121 8.95 -4.34 -24.16
N ILE A 122 8.21 -5.29 -23.56
CA ILE A 122 7.43 -5.06 -22.34
C ILE A 122 8.38 -4.90 -21.15
N THR A 123 9.40 -5.75 -21.03
CA THR A 123 10.37 -5.65 -19.92
C THR A 123 11.16 -4.35 -19.98
N ASP A 124 11.50 -3.83 -21.15
CA ASP A 124 12.18 -2.55 -21.31
C ASP A 124 11.27 -1.38 -20.91
N GLU A 125 9.98 -1.43 -21.27
CA GLU A 125 9.01 -0.41 -20.86
C GLU A 125 8.81 -0.42 -19.33
N ILE A 126 8.74 -1.58 -18.68
CA ILE A 126 8.68 -1.70 -17.21
C ILE A 126 9.93 -1.06 -16.59
N LYS A 127 11.12 -1.44 -17.06
CA LYS A 127 12.39 -0.88 -16.53
C LYS A 127 12.46 0.62 -16.72
N ARG A 128 12.02 1.13 -17.88
CA ARG A 128 11.96 2.57 -18.16
C ARG A 128 11.03 3.28 -17.17
N ARG A 129 9.87 2.70 -16.82
CA ARG A 129 8.97 3.28 -15.82
C ARG A 129 9.61 3.37 -14.45
N VAL A 130 10.32 2.32 -14.05
CA VAL A 130 11.03 2.28 -12.76
C VAL A 130 12.16 3.31 -12.71
N THR A 131 12.98 3.41 -13.76
CA THR A 131 14.12 4.34 -13.77
C THR A 131 13.69 5.79 -13.94
N ARG A 132 12.56 6.05 -14.61
CA ARG A 132 12.02 7.40 -14.82
C ARG A 132 11.72 8.12 -13.50
N VAL A 133 11.35 7.41 -12.45
CA VAL A 133 11.14 8.00 -11.12
C VAL A 133 12.43 8.67 -10.63
N SER A 134 13.56 8.00 -10.73
CA SER A 134 14.84 8.54 -10.31
C SER A 134 15.42 9.62 -11.26
N GLU A 135 14.95 9.65 -12.50
CA GLU A 135 15.34 10.69 -13.48
C GLU A 135 14.56 11.99 -13.25
N ALA A 136 13.29 11.88 -12.82
CA ALA A 136 12.41 13.02 -12.58
C ALA A 136 12.66 13.67 -11.21
N GLU A 137 13.08 12.89 -10.23
CA GLU A 137 13.28 13.31 -8.85
C GLU A 137 14.70 12.96 -8.42
N ALA A 138 15.37 13.90 -7.77
CA ALA A 138 16.71 13.66 -7.24
C ALA A 138 16.63 12.82 -5.96
N VAL A 139 16.39 11.50 -6.10
CA VAL A 139 16.24 10.57 -4.99
C VAL A 139 17.45 9.68 -4.78
N ASP A 140 17.69 9.29 -3.54
CA ASP A 140 18.78 8.40 -3.15
C ASP A 140 18.35 6.93 -3.31
N ILE A 141 17.09 6.61 -2.96
CA ILE A 141 16.53 5.27 -3.01
C ILE A 141 15.13 5.30 -3.63
N VAL A 142 14.87 4.38 -4.58
CA VAL A 142 13.54 4.10 -5.12
C VAL A 142 13.05 2.77 -4.55
N LEU A 143 11.91 2.79 -3.88
CA LEU A 143 11.20 1.60 -3.43
C LEU A 143 10.23 1.17 -4.53
N VAL A 144 10.33 -0.08 -4.97
CA VAL A 144 9.51 -0.62 -6.05
C VAL A 144 8.68 -1.78 -5.51
N GLU A 145 7.40 -1.56 -5.30
CA GLU A 145 6.50 -2.64 -4.89
C GLU A 145 5.97 -3.39 -6.12
N ILE A 146 6.15 -4.71 -6.13
CA ILE A 146 5.62 -5.58 -7.16
C ILE A 146 4.27 -6.13 -6.69
N GLY A 147 3.21 -5.71 -7.37
CA GLY A 147 1.85 -6.22 -7.15
C GLY A 147 1.72 -7.71 -7.50
N GLY A 148 0.68 -8.35 -6.99
CA GLY A 148 0.43 -9.76 -7.16
C GLY A 148 1.31 -10.65 -6.27
N THR A 149 1.35 -11.93 -6.60
CA THR A 149 2.04 -12.97 -5.84
C THR A 149 3.10 -13.64 -6.72
N VAL A 150 4.28 -13.91 -6.17
CA VAL A 150 5.32 -14.69 -6.87
C VAL A 150 4.77 -16.07 -7.18
N GLY A 151 4.79 -16.43 -8.49
CA GLY A 151 4.18 -17.64 -9.03
C GLY A 151 2.97 -17.36 -9.92
N ASP A 152 2.34 -16.19 -9.79
CA ASP A 152 1.24 -15.78 -10.67
C ASP A 152 1.77 -15.41 -12.06
N ILE A 153 1.03 -15.81 -13.11
CA ILE A 153 1.40 -15.60 -14.52
C ILE A 153 1.54 -14.10 -14.82
N GLU A 154 0.62 -13.30 -14.34
CA GLU A 154 0.56 -11.84 -14.56
C GLU A 154 1.72 -11.08 -13.95
N SER A 155 2.36 -11.63 -12.92
CA SER A 155 3.52 -11.01 -12.25
C SER A 155 4.85 -11.29 -12.94
N LEU A 156 4.92 -12.30 -13.82
CA LEU A 156 6.17 -12.75 -14.46
C LEU A 156 6.90 -11.64 -15.24
N PRO A 157 6.24 -10.79 -16.07
CA PRO A 157 6.95 -9.73 -16.78
C PRO A 157 7.62 -8.72 -15.86
N PHE A 158 7.01 -8.43 -14.70
CA PHE A 158 7.59 -7.53 -13.69
C PHE A 158 8.79 -8.17 -13.01
N LEU A 159 8.67 -9.42 -12.58
CA LEU A 159 9.76 -10.16 -11.95
C LEU A 159 10.96 -10.32 -12.90
N GLU A 160 10.71 -10.65 -14.17
CA GLU A 160 11.76 -10.69 -15.18
C GLU A 160 12.42 -9.32 -15.40
N SER A 161 11.63 -8.24 -15.39
CA SER A 161 12.15 -6.88 -15.56
C SER A 161 13.08 -6.46 -14.42
N ILE A 162 12.71 -6.71 -13.17
CA ILE A 162 13.55 -6.35 -12.02
C ILE A 162 14.81 -7.22 -11.96
N ARG A 163 14.72 -8.50 -12.38
CA ARG A 163 15.89 -9.37 -12.54
C ARG A 163 16.88 -8.81 -13.58
N GLN A 164 16.37 -8.34 -14.72
CA GLN A 164 17.19 -7.71 -15.76
C GLN A 164 17.76 -6.37 -15.30
N LEU A 165 16.98 -5.54 -14.60
CA LEU A 165 17.38 -4.21 -14.16
C LEU A 165 18.61 -4.27 -13.25
N ARG A 166 18.72 -5.29 -12.39
CA ARG A 166 19.92 -5.50 -11.55
C ARG A 166 21.22 -5.52 -12.34
N ASN A 167 21.20 -6.11 -13.54
CA ASN A 167 22.39 -6.16 -14.40
C ASN A 167 22.67 -4.80 -15.07
N GLN A 168 21.64 -3.99 -15.32
CA GLN A 168 21.79 -2.68 -15.98
C GLN A 168 22.29 -1.61 -15.01
N VAL A 169 21.72 -1.55 -13.79
CA VAL A 169 22.09 -0.55 -12.79
C VAL A 169 23.31 -0.95 -11.94
N GLY A 170 23.66 -2.25 -11.98
CA GLY A 170 24.71 -2.85 -11.17
C GLY A 170 24.18 -3.55 -9.93
N LYS A 171 24.78 -4.67 -9.58
CA LYS A 171 24.30 -5.56 -8.50
C LYS A 171 24.26 -4.87 -7.14
N ASP A 172 25.23 -4.01 -6.86
CA ASP A 172 25.35 -3.30 -5.60
C ASP A 172 24.36 -2.13 -5.46
N ASN A 173 23.52 -1.90 -6.49
CA ASN A 173 22.48 -0.87 -6.47
C ASN A 173 21.06 -1.45 -6.39
N VAL A 174 20.93 -2.74 -6.10
CA VAL A 174 19.65 -3.45 -6.01
C VAL A 174 19.59 -4.30 -4.75
N CYS A 175 18.52 -4.16 -4.00
CA CYS A 175 18.15 -5.00 -2.85
C CYS A 175 16.78 -5.64 -3.12
N TYR A 176 16.66 -6.94 -2.92
CA TYR A 176 15.39 -7.69 -3.04
C TYR A 176 14.85 -8.02 -1.66
N VAL A 177 13.71 -7.45 -1.33
CA VAL A 177 12.93 -7.76 -0.11
C VAL A 177 11.77 -8.66 -0.51
N HIS A 178 11.63 -9.79 0.16
CA HIS A 178 10.54 -10.73 -0.10
C HIS A 178 9.61 -10.87 1.10
N CYS A 179 8.38 -10.36 0.97
CA CYS A 179 7.35 -10.51 1.98
C CYS A 179 6.68 -11.88 1.83
N THR A 180 6.51 -12.61 2.93
CA THR A 180 5.93 -13.95 2.92
C THR A 180 5.13 -14.24 4.18
N LEU A 181 4.32 -15.29 4.16
CA LEU A 181 3.47 -15.69 5.28
C LEU A 181 4.02 -16.92 5.97
N VAL A 182 4.06 -16.86 7.30
CA VAL A 182 4.28 -17.99 8.20
C VAL A 182 2.96 -18.27 8.93
N PRO A 183 2.05 -19.06 8.34
CA PRO A 183 0.72 -19.26 8.90
C PRO A 183 0.76 -20.10 10.18
N MET A 184 -0.13 -19.77 11.12
CA MET A 184 -0.51 -20.64 12.22
C MET A 184 -1.41 -21.76 11.72
N VAL A 185 -1.10 -22.98 12.05
CA VAL A 185 -2.00 -24.12 11.81
C VAL A 185 -2.63 -24.49 13.15
N GLU A 186 -3.83 -24.01 13.36
CA GLU A 186 -4.59 -24.14 14.62
C GLU A 186 -4.63 -25.60 15.13
N ALA A 187 -4.91 -26.55 14.22
CA ALA A 187 -4.96 -27.97 14.57
C ALA A 187 -3.63 -28.54 15.09
N ALA A 188 -2.50 -27.93 14.73
CA ALA A 188 -1.15 -28.34 15.14
C ALA A 188 -0.60 -27.45 16.26
N GLY A 189 -1.22 -26.29 16.53
CA GLY A 189 -0.75 -25.30 17.49
C GLY A 189 0.63 -24.72 17.16
N GLU A 190 1.02 -24.67 15.89
CA GLU A 190 2.36 -24.23 15.50
C GLU A 190 2.39 -23.42 14.20
N LEU A 191 3.36 -22.50 14.10
CA LEU A 191 3.68 -21.77 12.88
C LEU A 191 4.37 -22.67 11.85
N LYS A 192 3.95 -22.61 10.60
CA LYS A 192 4.50 -23.41 9.50
C LYS A 192 5.34 -22.58 8.55
N THR A 193 6.63 -22.88 8.45
CA THR A 193 7.57 -22.20 7.53
C THR A 193 7.51 -22.72 6.09
N LYS A 194 6.79 -23.82 5.83
CA LYS A 194 6.75 -24.45 4.49
C LYS A 194 6.24 -23.51 3.39
N PRO A 195 5.16 -22.72 3.58
CA PRO A 195 4.71 -21.76 2.58
C PRO A 195 5.78 -20.72 2.22
N THR A 196 6.48 -20.19 3.23
CA THR A 196 7.62 -19.29 3.03
C THR A 196 8.72 -19.93 2.19
N GLN A 197 9.12 -21.17 2.51
CA GLN A 197 10.13 -21.91 1.77
C GLN A 197 9.75 -22.10 0.29
N HIS A 198 8.47 -22.43 0.01
CA HIS A 198 7.96 -22.55 -1.34
C HIS A 198 8.00 -21.23 -2.09
N SER A 199 7.57 -20.14 -1.45
CA SER A 199 7.56 -18.81 -2.05
C SER A 199 8.97 -18.32 -2.42
N VAL A 200 9.94 -18.49 -1.52
CA VAL A 200 11.36 -18.18 -1.81
C VAL A 200 11.88 -19.04 -2.96
N ASN A 201 11.54 -20.34 -3.01
CA ASN A 201 11.97 -21.21 -4.10
C ASN A 201 11.37 -20.78 -5.45
N GLU A 202 10.11 -20.37 -5.50
CA GLU A 202 9.50 -19.84 -6.75
C GLU A 202 10.22 -18.56 -7.21
N LEU A 203 10.55 -17.64 -6.29
CA LEU A 203 11.32 -16.44 -6.64
C LEU A 203 12.72 -16.81 -7.19
N ARG A 204 13.40 -17.77 -6.56
CA ARG A 204 14.72 -18.26 -7.01
C ARG A 204 14.66 -18.96 -8.38
N ARG A 205 13.55 -19.63 -8.72
CA ARG A 205 13.35 -20.23 -10.07
C ARG A 205 13.33 -19.19 -11.17
N ILE A 206 12.89 -17.96 -10.87
CA ILE A 206 12.91 -16.83 -11.80
C ILE A 206 14.32 -16.21 -11.89
N GLY A 207 15.24 -16.62 -11.01
CA GLY A 207 16.62 -16.10 -10.96
C GLY A 207 16.78 -14.90 -10.01
N ILE A 208 15.86 -14.71 -9.07
CA ILE A 208 15.95 -13.69 -8.02
C ILE A 208 16.16 -14.39 -6.68
N THR A 209 17.29 -14.09 -6.03
CA THR A 209 17.51 -14.47 -4.63
C THR A 209 17.19 -13.27 -3.76
N PRO A 210 16.30 -13.38 -2.78
CA PRO A 210 16.03 -12.27 -1.86
C PRO A 210 17.28 -11.96 -1.04
N ASP A 211 17.47 -10.69 -0.71
CA ASP A 211 18.51 -10.22 0.21
C ASP A 211 17.95 -10.16 1.64
N ILE A 212 16.63 -9.91 1.77
CA ILE A 212 15.91 -9.83 3.05
C ILE A 212 14.55 -10.52 2.89
N VAL A 213 14.13 -11.27 3.90
CA VAL A 213 12.78 -11.85 4.00
C VAL A 213 12.02 -11.20 5.13
N VAL A 214 10.85 -10.62 4.83
CA VAL A 214 9.90 -10.12 5.82
C VAL A 214 8.83 -11.18 6.02
N ALA A 215 8.88 -11.86 7.15
CA ALA A 215 8.01 -12.98 7.49
C ALA A 215 6.80 -12.48 8.29
N ARG A 216 5.62 -12.46 7.66
CA ARG A 216 4.36 -12.08 8.28
C ARG A 216 3.80 -13.24 9.08
N ALA A 217 3.40 -13.00 10.33
CA ALA A 217 2.78 -13.99 11.19
C ALA A 217 1.81 -13.36 12.18
N SER A 218 0.80 -14.15 12.62
CA SER A 218 -0.13 -13.74 13.69
C SER A 218 0.42 -14.00 15.10
N HIS A 219 1.54 -14.70 15.20
CA HIS A 219 2.18 -15.07 16.48
C HIS A 219 3.69 -14.83 16.39
N PRO A 220 4.38 -14.72 17.54
CA PRO A 220 5.82 -14.46 17.57
C PRO A 220 6.65 -15.50 16.79
N ILE A 221 7.54 -15.00 15.93
CA ILE A 221 8.48 -15.83 15.18
C ILE A 221 9.75 -16.02 16.01
N THR A 222 9.92 -17.23 16.52
CA THR A 222 11.08 -17.59 17.34
C THR A 222 12.39 -17.61 16.54
N ARG A 223 13.53 -17.56 17.24
CA ARG A 223 14.85 -17.67 16.61
C ARG A 223 14.98 -18.94 15.78
N ASP A 224 14.52 -20.09 16.30
CA ASP A 224 14.58 -21.37 15.60
C ASP A 224 13.79 -21.36 14.29
N LEU A 225 12.66 -20.63 14.23
CA LEU A 225 11.90 -20.45 13.00
C LEU A 225 12.64 -19.55 12.01
N LYS A 226 13.28 -18.47 12.49
CA LYS A 226 14.14 -17.61 11.66
C LYS A 226 15.32 -18.40 11.08
N ASP A 227 16.01 -19.17 11.90
CA ASP A 227 17.14 -20.03 11.48
C ASP A 227 16.69 -21.04 10.42
N LYS A 228 15.53 -21.66 10.60
CA LYS A 228 14.96 -22.58 9.63
C LYS A 228 14.60 -21.90 8.31
N ILE A 229 13.98 -20.71 8.33
CA ILE A 229 13.67 -19.96 7.12
C ILE A 229 14.96 -19.56 6.40
N ALA A 230 15.93 -19.03 7.14
CA ALA A 230 17.23 -18.59 6.65
C ALA A 230 17.99 -19.71 5.93
N LEU A 231 18.02 -20.92 6.53
CA LEU A 231 18.65 -22.11 5.91
C LEU A 231 18.06 -22.42 4.52
N PHE A 232 16.74 -22.35 4.37
CA PHE A 232 16.08 -22.62 3.08
C PHE A 232 16.15 -21.45 2.09
N ALA A 233 16.26 -20.23 2.61
CA ALA A 233 16.39 -19.02 1.79
C ALA A 233 17.83 -18.73 1.36
N ASP A 234 18.81 -19.45 1.95
CA ASP A 234 20.24 -19.22 1.77
C ASP A 234 20.65 -17.79 2.22
N LEU A 235 20.17 -17.42 3.42
CA LEU A 235 20.38 -16.12 4.05
C LEU A 235 20.96 -16.28 5.47
N ASP A 236 21.56 -15.21 5.99
CA ASP A 236 21.82 -15.09 7.41
C ASP A 236 20.48 -14.97 8.18
N PRO A 237 20.33 -15.61 9.34
CA PRO A 237 19.11 -15.50 10.14
C PRO A 237 18.71 -14.08 10.54
N ASN A 238 19.64 -13.13 10.58
CA ASN A 238 19.36 -11.72 10.86
C ASN A 238 18.68 -11.02 9.66
N HIS A 239 18.74 -11.59 8.46
CA HIS A 239 18.02 -11.12 7.27
C HIS A 239 16.58 -11.63 7.22
N ILE A 240 16.13 -12.38 8.22
CA ILE A 240 14.73 -12.80 8.39
C ILE A 240 14.09 -11.88 9.43
N LEU A 241 13.28 -10.95 8.96
CA LEU A 241 12.58 -10.00 9.81
C LEU A 241 11.19 -10.52 10.13
N ALA A 242 10.83 -10.53 11.39
CA ALA A 242 9.47 -10.86 11.83
C ALA A 242 8.57 -9.64 11.66
N CYS A 243 7.43 -9.82 11.01
CA CYS A 243 6.38 -8.82 10.91
C CYS A 243 5.10 -9.41 11.51
N GLU A 244 4.96 -9.26 12.82
CA GLU A 244 3.84 -9.79 13.58
C GLU A 244 2.64 -8.86 13.57
N ASP A 245 1.47 -9.35 14.02
CA ASP A 245 0.30 -8.51 14.20
C ASP A 245 0.60 -7.44 15.27
N ALA A 246 0.40 -6.18 14.90
CA ALA A 246 0.67 -5.05 15.79
C ALA A 246 -0.64 -4.43 16.29
N SER A 247 -0.60 -3.74 17.44
CA SER A 247 -1.74 -3.01 18.01
C SER A 247 -2.26 -1.92 17.08
N ASN A 248 -1.36 -1.29 16.34
CA ASN A 248 -1.68 -0.33 15.31
C ASN A 248 -0.63 -0.37 14.18
N ILE A 249 -0.98 0.13 12.99
CA ILE A 249 -0.12 0.06 11.80
C ILE A 249 1.20 0.84 11.95
N TYR A 250 1.24 1.87 12.79
CA TYR A 250 2.43 2.69 12.99
C TYR A 250 3.52 1.93 13.75
N ARG A 251 3.14 0.94 14.57
CA ARG A 251 4.09 0.03 15.26
C ARG A 251 4.89 -0.84 14.28
N VAL A 252 4.36 -1.10 13.09
CA VAL A 252 5.07 -1.94 12.10
C VAL A 252 6.41 -1.33 11.71
N ALA A 253 6.47 -0.03 11.45
CA ALA A 253 7.72 0.65 11.11
C ALA A 253 8.74 0.56 12.26
N LEU A 254 8.30 0.74 13.51
CA LEU A 254 9.16 0.63 14.69
C LEU A 254 9.69 -0.81 14.86
N ALA A 255 8.81 -1.80 14.77
CA ALA A 255 9.18 -3.21 14.91
C ALA A 255 10.16 -3.70 13.84
N LEU A 256 10.07 -3.17 12.61
CA LEU A 256 11.02 -3.48 11.54
C LEU A 256 12.35 -2.73 11.74
N HIS A 257 12.31 -1.47 12.18
CA HIS A 257 13.50 -0.69 12.52
C HIS A 257 14.29 -1.34 13.66
N ASP A 258 13.62 -1.75 14.74
CA ASP A 258 14.24 -2.42 15.90
C ASP A 258 14.96 -3.72 15.52
N GLN A 259 14.58 -4.35 14.40
CA GLN A 259 15.26 -5.54 13.85
C GLN A 259 16.34 -5.17 12.82
N GLY A 260 16.63 -3.88 12.60
CA GLY A 260 17.70 -3.39 11.71
C GLY A 260 17.32 -3.42 10.23
N PHE A 261 16.05 -3.29 9.86
CA PHE A 261 15.62 -3.36 8.44
C PHE A 261 16.34 -2.34 7.56
N ASP A 262 16.43 -1.11 8.03
CA ASP A 262 17.12 -0.01 7.33
C ASP A 262 18.64 -0.22 7.28
N ASP A 263 19.23 -0.71 8.36
CA ASP A 263 20.67 -1.02 8.39
C ASP A 263 21.01 -2.12 7.37
N LEU A 264 20.24 -3.21 7.31
CA LEU A 264 20.43 -4.28 6.33
C LEU A 264 20.37 -3.76 4.88
N VAL A 265 19.40 -2.87 4.59
CA VAL A 265 19.27 -2.28 3.25
C VAL A 265 20.46 -1.37 2.95
N LEU A 266 20.86 -0.50 3.87
CA LEU A 266 21.95 0.46 3.68
C LEU A 266 23.32 -0.22 3.61
N ASP A 267 23.56 -1.24 4.43
CA ASP A 267 24.77 -2.07 4.39
C ASP A 267 24.88 -2.78 3.05
N GLY A 268 23.78 -3.33 2.53
CA GLY A 268 23.74 -3.94 1.21
C GLY A 268 24.10 -2.98 0.07
N PHE A 269 23.83 -1.69 0.25
CA PHE A 269 24.19 -0.63 -0.70
C PHE A 269 25.55 0.03 -0.42
N GLY A 270 26.18 -0.26 0.70
CA GLY A 270 27.38 0.43 1.14
C GLY A 270 27.14 1.92 1.45
N ILE A 271 25.92 2.28 1.87
CA ILE A 271 25.54 3.65 2.22
C ILE A 271 25.72 3.88 3.72
N THR A 272 26.47 4.92 4.08
CA THR A 272 26.52 5.41 5.45
C THR A 272 25.54 6.57 5.62
N ALA A 273 24.60 6.43 6.53
CA ALA A 273 23.63 7.46 6.89
C ALA A 273 23.54 7.61 8.42
N PRO A 274 23.07 8.75 8.94
CA PRO A 274 22.79 8.89 10.38
C PRO A 274 21.82 7.83 10.87
N PRO A 275 21.77 7.53 12.19
CA PRO A 275 20.70 6.74 12.78
C PRO A 275 19.33 7.36 12.48
N ALA A 276 18.29 6.53 12.36
CA ALA A 276 16.94 7.04 12.14
C ALA A 276 16.41 7.75 13.40
N ASP A 277 15.96 8.98 13.25
CA ASP A 277 15.22 9.65 14.32
C ASP A 277 13.72 9.28 14.23
N MET A 278 13.34 8.26 15.00
CA MET A 278 11.97 7.76 15.06
C MET A 278 11.15 8.39 16.20
N THR A 279 11.62 9.48 16.82
CA THR A 279 11.00 10.09 18.01
C THR A 279 9.55 10.50 17.75
N GLU A 280 9.29 11.26 16.69
CA GLU A 280 7.95 11.72 16.34
C GLU A 280 7.03 10.57 15.95
N TRP A 281 7.57 9.58 15.23
CA TRP A 281 6.82 8.39 14.82
C TRP A 281 6.46 7.51 16.03
N THR A 282 7.37 7.35 16.97
CA THR A 282 7.12 6.65 18.24
C THR A 282 6.03 7.36 19.03
N ALA A 283 6.11 8.70 19.14
CA ALA A 283 5.10 9.49 19.84
C ALA A 283 3.70 9.36 19.19
N LEU A 284 3.64 9.25 17.85
CA LEU A 284 2.38 8.97 17.14
C LEU A 284 1.84 7.59 17.50
N ALA A 285 2.67 6.54 17.43
CA ALA A 285 2.27 5.18 17.76
C ALA A 285 1.81 5.04 19.21
N ASP A 286 2.53 5.67 20.14
CA ASP A 286 2.16 5.72 21.59
C ASP A 286 0.83 6.45 21.80
N ARG A 287 0.60 7.55 21.10
CA ARG A 287 -0.68 8.28 21.17
C ARG A 287 -1.84 7.42 20.70
N VAL A 288 -1.66 6.63 19.63
CA VAL A 288 -2.70 5.73 19.12
C VAL A 288 -3.01 4.62 20.13
N ASP A 289 -2.00 4.07 20.80
CA ASP A 289 -2.22 3.04 21.83
C ASP A 289 -2.84 3.62 23.14
N ALA A 290 -2.68 4.91 23.37
CA ALA A 290 -3.18 5.61 24.56
C ALA A 290 -4.52 6.34 24.36
N LEU A 291 -5.24 6.08 23.24
CA LEU A 291 -6.53 6.71 22.98
C LEU A 291 -7.56 6.31 24.03
N GLU A 292 -8.26 7.30 24.59
CA GLU A 292 -9.31 7.11 25.58
C GLU A 292 -10.62 7.76 25.10
N GLY A 293 -11.74 7.21 25.55
CA GLY A 293 -13.05 7.67 25.08
C GLY A 293 -13.38 7.16 23.69
N GLU A 294 -14.61 7.41 23.24
CA GLU A 294 -15.11 6.92 21.97
C GLU A 294 -15.83 8.05 21.22
N VAL A 295 -15.58 8.16 19.93
CA VAL A 295 -16.37 9.01 19.03
C VAL A 295 -16.98 8.12 17.94
N ARG A 296 -18.30 8.19 17.79
CA ARG A 296 -19.06 7.37 16.84
C ARG A 296 -19.45 8.20 15.63
N ILE A 297 -18.94 7.84 14.46
CA ILE A 297 -19.23 8.55 13.20
C ILE A 297 -19.95 7.62 12.24
N ALA A 298 -21.14 8.04 11.80
CA ALA A 298 -21.85 7.35 10.72
C ALA A 298 -21.26 7.73 9.37
N ILE A 299 -20.90 6.74 8.56
CA ILE A 299 -20.63 6.92 7.14
C ILE A 299 -21.85 6.44 6.35
N VAL A 300 -22.58 7.38 5.73
CA VAL A 300 -23.77 7.08 4.93
C VAL A 300 -23.39 6.97 3.46
N GLY A 301 -23.24 5.75 2.97
CA GLY A 301 -22.72 5.46 1.65
C GLY A 301 -23.48 4.36 0.91
N LYS A 302 -22.99 4.02 -0.28
CA LYS A 302 -23.53 2.93 -1.11
C LYS A 302 -22.56 1.75 -1.29
N TYR A 303 -21.31 1.88 -0.82
CA TYR A 303 -20.27 0.85 -0.91
C TYR A 303 -19.84 0.35 0.48
N ILE A 304 -20.77 0.36 1.44
CA ILE A 304 -20.50 0.05 2.85
C ILE A 304 -20.07 -1.41 3.10
N GLN A 305 -20.28 -2.30 2.14
CA GLN A 305 -19.88 -3.71 2.25
C GLN A 305 -18.36 -3.91 2.07
N LEU A 306 -17.67 -2.97 1.42
CA LEU A 306 -16.22 -2.95 1.29
C LEU A 306 -15.68 -1.64 1.87
N GLN A 307 -15.12 -1.71 3.06
CA GLN A 307 -14.62 -0.54 3.78
C GLN A 307 -13.48 0.16 3.05
N ASP A 308 -12.65 -0.58 2.33
CA ASP A 308 -11.55 -0.05 1.52
C ASP A 308 -12.01 0.89 0.39
N ALA A 309 -13.30 0.86 0.02
CA ALA A 309 -13.87 1.83 -0.92
C ALA A 309 -13.88 3.28 -0.39
N TYR A 310 -13.67 3.47 0.90
CA TYR A 310 -13.64 4.77 1.58
C TYR A 310 -12.38 4.95 2.44
N LEU A 311 -11.30 4.27 2.08
CA LEU A 311 -10.08 4.19 2.90
C LEU A 311 -9.53 5.57 3.29
N SER A 312 -9.38 6.50 2.35
CA SER A 312 -8.87 7.85 2.65
C SER A 312 -9.79 8.64 3.57
N VAL A 313 -11.11 8.47 3.44
CA VAL A 313 -12.10 9.08 4.34
C VAL A 313 -11.95 8.51 5.74
N VAL A 314 -11.82 7.19 5.86
CA VAL A 314 -11.62 6.50 7.13
C VAL A 314 -10.32 6.93 7.80
N GLU A 315 -9.23 6.98 7.06
CA GLU A 315 -7.93 7.42 7.58
C GLU A 315 -7.96 8.89 8.02
N ALA A 316 -8.63 9.78 7.27
CA ALA A 316 -8.81 11.17 7.68
C ALA A 316 -9.60 11.29 9.00
N LEU A 317 -10.67 10.50 9.16
CA LEU A 317 -11.42 10.44 10.41
C LEU A 317 -10.58 9.89 11.58
N LYS A 318 -9.78 8.83 11.32
CA LYS A 318 -8.84 8.29 12.31
C LYS A 318 -7.83 9.33 12.75
N HIS A 319 -7.22 10.07 11.82
CA HIS A 319 -6.26 11.13 12.13
C HIS A 319 -6.91 12.24 12.97
N GLY A 320 -8.16 12.64 12.65
CA GLY A 320 -8.93 13.56 13.47
C GLY A 320 -9.17 13.04 14.88
N ALA A 321 -9.60 11.78 15.02
CA ALA A 321 -9.82 11.15 16.30
C ALA A 321 -8.54 11.02 17.14
N ILE A 322 -7.42 10.60 16.52
CA ILE A 322 -6.09 10.53 17.16
C ILE A 322 -5.67 11.91 17.66
N HIS A 323 -5.89 12.98 16.87
CA HIS A 323 -5.56 14.34 17.28
C HIS A 323 -6.32 14.75 18.54
N HIS A 324 -7.58 14.35 18.66
CA HIS A 324 -8.43 14.64 19.81
C HIS A 324 -8.37 13.59 20.94
N GLY A 325 -7.52 12.59 20.82
CA GLY A 325 -7.34 11.56 21.86
C GLY A 325 -8.51 10.57 22.00
N ALA A 326 -9.32 10.39 20.95
CA ALA A 326 -10.51 9.56 20.96
C ALA A 326 -10.36 8.31 20.07
N VAL A 327 -10.97 7.20 20.48
CA VAL A 327 -11.11 5.99 19.65
C VAL A 327 -12.26 6.20 18.65
N LEU A 328 -11.96 6.12 17.36
CA LEU A 328 -12.98 6.21 16.32
C LEU A 328 -13.78 4.89 16.21
N LYS A 329 -15.09 5.00 16.31
CA LYS A 329 -16.05 3.92 15.99
C LYS A 329 -16.86 4.30 14.76
N LEU A 330 -16.67 3.56 13.67
CA LEU A 330 -17.42 3.77 12.44
C LEU A 330 -18.73 2.98 12.45
N VAL A 331 -19.80 3.68 12.14
CA VAL A 331 -21.15 3.10 11.93
C VAL A 331 -21.44 3.20 10.43
N TRP A 332 -21.42 2.05 9.76
CA TRP A 332 -21.61 1.97 8.31
C TRP A 332 -23.11 1.87 7.98
N LEU A 333 -23.66 2.86 7.30
CA LEU A 333 -25.08 2.92 6.98
C LEU A 333 -25.31 2.93 5.46
N ASP A 334 -26.10 1.97 4.98
CA ASP A 334 -26.55 1.97 3.60
C ASP A 334 -27.58 3.08 3.39
N ALA A 335 -27.35 3.92 2.38
CA ALA A 335 -28.22 5.05 2.10
C ALA A 335 -29.69 4.62 1.82
N GLU A 336 -29.91 3.47 1.19
CA GLU A 336 -31.25 2.95 0.94
C GLU A 336 -31.92 2.46 2.24
N ALA A 337 -31.16 1.88 3.18
CA ALA A 337 -31.67 1.50 4.50
C ALA A 337 -32.07 2.74 5.32
N VAL A 338 -31.29 3.82 5.22
CA VAL A 338 -31.64 5.12 5.84
C VAL A 338 -32.95 5.65 5.27
N LEU A 339 -33.14 5.59 3.94
CA LEU A 339 -34.38 6.03 3.29
C LEU A 339 -35.61 5.26 3.79
N ARG A 340 -35.47 3.93 3.97
CA ARG A 340 -36.55 3.09 4.49
C ARG A 340 -36.81 3.22 6.00
N GLY A 341 -35.96 4.02 6.70
CA GLY A 341 -36.05 4.20 8.16
C GLY A 341 -35.49 3.04 8.98
N GLU A 342 -34.82 2.08 8.35
CA GLU A 342 -34.26 0.89 8.98
C GLU A 342 -33.01 1.22 9.84
N ALA A 343 -32.30 2.33 9.54
CA ALA A 343 -31.09 2.76 10.23
C ALA A 343 -31.32 3.95 11.23
N ARG A 344 -32.57 4.13 11.70
CA ARG A 344 -32.92 5.29 12.54
C ARG A 344 -32.27 5.23 13.91
N GLU A 345 -32.22 4.05 14.51
CA GLU A 345 -31.63 3.85 15.84
C GLU A 345 -30.12 4.08 15.80
N GLU A 346 -29.45 3.57 14.77
CA GLU A 346 -28.02 3.77 14.57
C GLU A 346 -27.68 5.24 14.35
N LEU A 347 -28.43 5.96 13.49
CA LEU A 347 -28.27 7.40 13.28
C LEU A 347 -28.47 8.20 14.57
N ALA A 348 -29.38 7.80 15.45
CA ALA A 348 -29.62 8.45 16.72
C ALA A 348 -28.52 8.20 17.76
N SER A 349 -27.64 7.22 17.50
CA SER A 349 -26.58 6.79 18.43
C SER A 349 -25.20 7.34 18.09
N VAL A 350 -25.05 8.16 17.04
CA VAL A 350 -23.75 8.66 16.59
C VAL A 350 -23.51 10.10 16.99
N ASP A 351 -22.23 10.45 17.15
CA ASP A 351 -21.78 11.80 17.48
C ASP A 351 -21.57 12.68 16.23
N GLY A 352 -21.55 12.08 15.05
CA GLY A 352 -21.42 12.78 13.78
C GLY A 352 -21.83 11.94 12.57
N VAL A 353 -22.20 12.63 11.50
CA VAL A 353 -22.60 12.01 10.22
C VAL A 353 -21.68 12.49 9.11
N LEU A 354 -21.09 11.56 8.35
CA LEU A 354 -20.32 11.85 7.15
C LEU A 354 -21.00 11.25 5.92
N ILE A 355 -21.19 12.07 4.89
CA ILE A 355 -21.63 11.61 3.57
C ILE A 355 -20.47 11.78 2.59
N PRO A 356 -19.89 10.65 2.09
CA PRO A 356 -18.78 10.69 1.16
C PRO A 356 -19.22 11.07 -0.26
N GLY A 357 -18.24 11.28 -1.12
CA GLY A 357 -18.40 11.42 -2.56
C GLY A 357 -19.08 10.21 -3.22
N GLY A 358 -19.42 10.34 -4.49
CA GLY A 358 -19.99 9.27 -5.29
C GLY A 358 -20.67 9.77 -6.55
N PHE A 359 -20.98 8.84 -7.47
CA PHE A 359 -21.60 9.12 -8.74
C PHE A 359 -22.92 8.33 -8.92
N GLY A 360 -23.81 8.83 -9.78
CA GLY A 360 -25.07 8.21 -10.14
C GLY A 360 -26.17 8.39 -9.10
N GLY A 361 -27.41 8.06 -9.49
CA GLY A 361 -28.62 8.39 -8.72
C GLY A 361 -28.92 7.48 -7.52
N ARG A 362 -28.26 6.32 -7.40
CA ARG A 362 -28.54 5.36 -6.31
C ARG A 362 -28.14 5.95 -4.96
N GLY A 363 -29.05 5.90 -4.00
CA GLY A 363 -28.83 6.31 -2.61
C GLY A 363 -28.91 7.83 -2.36
N ILE A 364 -29.25 8.66 -3.36
CA ILE A 364 -29.35 10.13 -3.19
C ILE A 364 -30.39 10.48 -2.15
N GLU A 365 -31.62 9.96 -2.27
CA GLU A 365 -32.72 10.26 -1.36
C GLU A 365 -32.41 9.85 0.09
N GLY A 366 -31.74 8.71 0.27
CA GLY A 366 -31.32 8.27 1.59
C GLY A 366 -30.22 9.15 2.21
N LYS A 367 -29.30 9.66 1.38
CA LYS A 367 -28.31 10.64 1.81
C LYS A 367 -28.95 11.98 2.19
N ILE A 368 -29.97 12.44 1.43
CA ILE A 368 -30.77 13.64 1.78
C ILE A 368 -31.47 13.41 3.12
N ALA A 369 -32.07 12.23 3.35
CA ALA A 369 -32.70 11.89 4.61
C ALA A 369 -31.72 11.89 5.79
N ALA A 370 -30.48 11.39 5.59
CA ALA A 370 -29.43 11.45 6.61
C ALA A 370 -28.97 12.88 6.91
N ALA A 371 -28.81 13.72 5.89
CA ALA A 371 -28.45 15.14 6.06
C ALA A 371 -29.54 15.90 6.82
N ARG A 372 -30.82 15.66 6.47
CA ARG A 372 -31.99 16.21 7.19
C ARG A 372 -32.00 15.78 8.64
N PHE A 373 -31.80 14.50 8.91
CA PHE A 373 -31.72 13.98 10.28
C PHE A 373 -30.64 14.72 11.08
N ALA A 374 -29.43 14.84 10.53
CA ALA A 374 -28.33 15.52 11.20
C ALA A 374 -28.67 16.96 11.51
N ARG A 375 -29.27 17.72 10.57
CA ARG A 375 -29.70 19.11 10.77
C ARG A 375 -30.79 19.24 11.84
N GLU A 376 -31.84 18.41 11.77
CA GLU A 376 -32.97 18.49 12.68
C GLU A 376 -32.62 18.08 14.11
N HIS A 377 -31.67 17.14 14.28
CA HIS A 377 -31.23 16.65 15.59
C HIS A 377 -29.92 17.31 16.07
N GLN A 378 -29.41 18.31 15.32
CA GLN A 378 -28.17 19.04 15.65
C GLN A 378 -26.94 18.13 15.78
N VAL A 379 -26.89 17.04 15.01
CA VAL A 379 -25.72 16.16 14.92
C VAL A 379 -24.71 16.79 13.98
N PRO A 380 -23.43 16.89 14.37
CA PRO A 380 -22.34 17.35 13.47
C PRO A 380 -22.36 16.62 12.14
N PHE A 381 -22.21 17.37 11.05
CA PHE A 381 -22.32 16.84 9.68
C PHE A 381 -21.13 17.27 8.82
N LEU A 382 -20.58 16.33 8.06
CA LEU A 382 -19.58 16.58 7.03
C LEU A 382 -20.02 15.94 5.69
N GLY A 383 -20.15 16.77 4.67
CA GLY A 383 -20.40 16.31 3.30
C GLY A 383 -19.17 16.52 2.41
N VAL A 384 -18.68 15.46 1.78
CA VAL A 384 -17.55 15.50 0.86
C VAL A 384 -18.05 15.35 -0.58
N CYS A 385 -17.70 16.27 -1.49
CA CYS A 385 -18.09 16.26 -2.91
C CYS A 385 -19.62 16.14 -3.07
N LEU A 386 -20.14 14.96 -3.46
CA LEU A 386 -21.59 14.71 -3.51
C LEU A 386 -22.28 14.97 -2.17
N GLY A 387 -21.64 14.62 -1.06
CA GLY A 387 -22.19 14.87 0.28
C GLY A 387 -22.41 16.35 0.58
N MET A 388 -21.52 17.23 0.12
CA MET A 388 -21.72 18.68 0.20
C MET A 388 -22.92 19.12 -0.65
N GLN A 389 -23.04 18.62 -1.89
CA GLN A 389 -24.16 18.92 -2.76
C GLN A 389 -25.49 18.45 -2.17
N ILE A 390 -25.51 17.28 -1.54
CA ILE A 390 -26.65 16.73 -0.82
C ILE A 390 -27.10 17.65 0.34
N ALA A 391 -26.13 18.16 1.11
CA ALA A 391 -26.44 19.10 2.21
C ALA A 391 -27.08 20.40 1.68
N VAL A 392 -26.56 20.94 0.59
CA VAL A 392 -27.12 22.12 -0.07
C VAL A 392 -28.54 21.85 -0.58
N ALA A 393 -28.74 20.73 -1.26
CA ALA A 393 -30.05 20.35 -1.80
C ALA A 393 -31.09 20.08 -0.69
N GLU A 394 -30.65 19.52 0.44
CA GLU A 394 -31.55 19.28 1.58
C GLU A 394 -31.99 20.57 2.26
N PHE A 395 -31.08 21.55 2.34
CA PHE A 395 -31.33 22.82 3.01
C PHE A 395 -32.18 23.78 2.15
N ALA A 396 -32.10 23.72 0.81
CA ALA A 396 -32.83 24.60 -0.12
C ALA A 396 -34.30 24.20 -0.25
#